data_1a1984ffa0e0ddd153e609a0b37884b7
#
_entry.id   1a1984ffa0e0ddd153e609a0b37884b7
#
_cell.length_a   1.000
_cell.length_b   1.000
_cell.length_c   1.000
_cell.angle_alpha   90.00
_cell.angle_beta   90.00
_cell.angle_gamma   90.00
#
_symmetry.space_group_name_H-M   'P 1'
#
loop_
_entity.id
_entity.type
_entity.pdbx_description
1 polymer ?
#
loop_
_entity_poly.entity_id
_entity_poly.type
_entity_poly.pdbx_seq_one_letter_code
_entity_poly.pdbx_strand_id
1 'polypeptide(L)'
;KLVPLDETERSSTEFYLVDTQNYEKTPTTVNISWDGNYGANQNVPFEFTFFNENRGLIKDVRYTYVALDEFDNEIARYDGDDSVNPGIVSTEGIDIQNIYITSEGPIRFDILVYGTGLDYDLTYSGIGSAIIELGPGSQTKPMIPEESAILETPSIPSWIKNNAGWWADGTIDDNSFIQGIQFLVKENILKIPSTAQGTSSGNEIPSWIKNNAGWWADGTIDDDAFIQGIQYLIKEGIMRVQ
;
A
#
# COMPACT_ATOMS: atom_id res chain seq x y z
N LYS A 1 -12.98 -26.92 14.28
CA LYS A 1 -13.87 -27.01 13.11
C LYS A 1 -14.42 -25.62 12.90
N LEU A 2 -13.80 -24.84 12.01
CA LEU A 2 -14.31 -23.53 11.59
C LEU A 2 -15.65 -23.77 10.89
N VAL A 3 -16.70 -23.11 11.38
CA VAL A 3 -18.01 -23.09 10.73
C VAL A 3 -17.87 -22.12 9.56
N PRO A 4 -18.22 -22.51 8.33
CA PRO A 4 -18.27 -21.57 7.22
C PRO A 4 -19.26 -20.45 7.55
N LEU A 5 -18.87 -19.19 7.35
CA LEU A 5 -19.74 -18.04 7.49
C LEU A 5 -20.90 -18.13 6.49
N ASP A 6 -22.09 -17.71 6.88
CA ASP A 6 -23.23 -17.59 5.98
C ASP A 6 -22.92 -16.51 4.93
N GLU A 7 -23.10 -16.83 3.65
CA GLU A 7 -22.78 -15.90 2.54
C GLU A 7 -23.59 -14.57 2.61
N THR A 8 -24.67 -14.54 3.36
CA THR A 8 -25.54 -13.36 3.48
C THR A 8 -25.03 -12.27 4.43
N GLU A 9 -24.04 -12.57 5.27
CA GLU A 9 -23.47 -11.65 6.25
C GLU A 9 -22.03 -11.25 5.91
N ARG A 10 -21.50 -11.73 4.79
CA ARG A 10 -20.12 -11.51 4.38
C ARG A 10 -19.96 -10.20 3.62
N SER A 11 -19.17 -9.31 4.18
CA SER A 11 -18.71 -8.10 3.51
C SER A 11 -17.38 -8.38 2.81
N SER A 12 -17.14 -7.71 1.68
CA SER A 12 -15.85 -7.84 0.99
C SER A 12 -15.50 -6.59 0.21
N THR A 13 -14.22 -6.39 0.01
CA THR A 13 -13.66 -5.38 -0.91
C THR A 13 -12.65 -6.03 -1.84
N GLU A 14 -12.53 -5.49 -3.03
CA GLU A 14 -11.65 -6.01 -4.06
C GLU A 14 -10.85 -4.87 -4.69
N PHE A 15 -9.55 -5.07 -4.85
CA PHE A 15 -8.64 -4.12 -5.48
C PHE A 15 -7.54 -4.85 -6.24
N TYR A 16 -6.95 -4.18 -7.21
CA TYR A 16 -5.81 -4.71 -7.95
C TYR A 16 -4.50 -4.17 -7.37
N LEU A 17 -3.44 -4.93 -7.58
CA LEU A 17 -2.10 -4.49 -7.23
C LEU A 17 -1.48 -3.69 -8.37
N VAL A 18 -0.56 -2.81 -7.99
CA VAL A 18 0.25 -2.01 -8.89
C VAL A 18 1.71 -2.46 -8.72
N ASP A 19 2.38 -2.67 -9.83
CA ASP A 19 3.80 -3.00 -9.86
C ASP A 19 4.63 -1.86 -9.23
N THR A 20 5.57 -2.21 -8.37
CA THR A 20 6.38 -1.23 -7.64
C THR A 20 7.46 -0.55 -8.50
N GLN A 21 7.75 -1.07 -9.69
CA GLN A 21 8.78 -0.56 -10.57
C GLN A 21 8.23 0.35 -11.67
N ASN A 22 7.15 -0.06 -12.32
CA ASN A 22 6.57 0.67 -13.46
C ASN A 22 5.22 1.30 -13.15
N TYR A 23 4.65 1.02 -11.96
CA TYR A 23 3.35 1.52 -11.50
C TYR A 23 2.18 1.15 -12.43
N GLU A 24 2.35 0.10 -13.21
CA GLU A 24 1.27 -0.46 -14.01
C GLU A 24 0.46 -1.45 -13.19
N LYS A 25 -0.81 -1.59 -13.56
CA LYS A 25 -1.68 -2.60 -12.97
C LYS A 25 -1.09 -3.99 -13.21
N THR A 26 -0.89 -4.74 -12.14
CA THR A 26 -0.47 -6.15 -12.23
C THR A 26 -1.68 -7.05 -12.53
N PRO A 27 -1.46 -8.30 -12.97
CA PRO A 27 -2.55 -9.26 -13.16
C PRO A 27 -3.14 -9.78 -11.85
N THR A 28 -2.76 -9.19 -10.70
CA THR A 28 -3.19 -9.63 -9.37
C THR A 28 -4.30 -8.76 -8.83
N THR A 29 -5.40 -9.40 -8.46
CA THR A 29 -6.49 -8.80 -7.70
C THR A 29 -6.54 -9.43 -6.32
N VAL A 30 -6.62 -8.59 -5.30
CA VAL A 30 -6.79 -9.02 -3.90
C VAL A 30 -8.22 -8.76 -3.49
N ASN A 31 -8.84 -9.75 -2.86
CA ASN A 31 -10.12 -9.62 -2.18
C ASN A 31 -9.88 -9.77 -0.68
N ILE A 32 -10.40 -8.85 0.11
CA ILE A 32 -10.47 -8.97 1.56
C ILE A 32 -11.94 -9.16 1.93
N SER A 33 -12.26 -10.21 2.65
CA SER A 33 -13.62 -10.46 3.12
C SER A 33 -13.67 -10.73 4.62
N TRP A 34 -14.74 -10.30 5.25
CA TRP A 34 -14.98 -10.42 6.68
C TRP A 34 -16.47 -10.56 6.97
N ASP A 35 -16.81 -10.95 8.19
CA ASP A 35 -18.20 -10.94 8.67
C ASP A 35 -18.57 -9.51 9.11
N GLY A 36 -19.60 -8.93 8.52
CA GLY A 36 -20.07 -7.58 8.81
C GLY A 36 -20.64 -7.37 10.23
N ASN A 37 -20.83 -8.45 11.00
CA ASN A 37 -21.30 -8.36 12.39
C ASN A 37 -20.20 -8.05 13.40
N TYR A 38 -18.92 -8.09 12.98
CA TYR A 38 -17.82 -7.72 13.85
C TYR A 38 -17.72 -6.21 14.04
N GLY A 39 -17.25 -5.80 15.22
CA GLY A 39 -17.00 -4.41 15.60
C GLY A 39 -15.65 -4.27 16.33
N ALA A 40 -15.47 -3.16 17.02
CA ALA A 40 -14.27 -2.89 17.81
C ALA A 40 -14.13 -3.80 19.03
N ASN A 41 -12.92 -3.89 19.58
CA ASN A 41 -12.51 -4.63 20.76
C ASN A 41 -12.68 -6.16 20.66
N GLN A 42 -12.49 -6.72 19.48
CA GLN A 42 -12.52 -8.16 19.25
C GLN A 42 -11.58 -8.60 18.13
N ASN A 43 -11.28 -9.90 18.09
CA ASN A 43 -10.56 -10.48 16.96
C ASN A 43 -11.51 -10.67 15.79
N VAL A 44 -11.16 -10.09 14.66
CA VAL A 44 -11.89 -10.19 13.40
C VAL A 44 -11.10 -11.07 12.43
N PRO A 45 -11.70 -12.17 11.94
CA PRO A 45 -11.07 -12.96 10.88
C PRO A 45 -11.26 -12.26 9.54
N PHE A 46 -10.15 -11.83 8.94
CA PHE A 46 -10.09 -11.32 7.57
C PHE A 46 -9.58 -12.41 6.66
N GLU A 47 -10.32 -12.72 5.61
CA GLU A 47 -9.89 -13.64 4.58
C GLU A 47 -9.32 -12.86 3.40
N PHE A 48 -8.05 -13.07 3.10
CA PHE A 48 -7.35 -12.55 1.95
C PHE A 48 -7.38 -13.59 0.83
N THR A 49 -7.87 -13.19 -0.35
CA THR A 49 -7.92 -14.07 -1.51
C THR A 49 -7.21 -13.39 -2.68
N PHE A 50 -6.31 -14.12 -3.32
CA PHE A 50 -5.48 -13.62 -4.42
C PHE A 50 -5.91 -14.24 -5.74
N PHE A 51 -6.36 -13.41 -6.67
CA PHE A 51 -6.85 -13.83 -8.00
C PHE A 51 -5.96 -13.29 -9.11
N ASN A 52 -5.77 -14.11 -10.16
CA ASN A 52 -5.23 -13.64 -11.42
C ASN A 52 -6.35 -12.98 -12.28
N GLU A 53 -5.97 -12.43 -13.43
CA GLU A 53 -6.88 -11.75 -14.37
C GLU A 53 -8.06 -12.61 -14.83
N ASN A 54 -7.90 -13.94 -14.83
CA ASN A 54 -8.94 -14.90 -15.21
C ASN A 54 -9.75 -15.40 -14.00
N ARG A 55 -9.64 -14.75 -12.86
CA ARG A 55 -10.33 -15.13 -11.60
C ARG A 55 -9.89 -16.49 -11.04
N GLY A 56 -8.76 -17.03 -11.50
CA GLY A 56 -8.14 -18.20 -10.90
C GLY A 56 -7.34 -17.82 -9.65
N LEU A 57 -7.34 -18.68 -8.64
CA LEU A 57 -6.52 -18.48 -7.44
C LEU A 57 -5.03 -18.52 -7.79
N ILE A 58 -4.30 -17.56 -7.28
CA ILE A 58 -2.84 -17.53 -7.37
C ILE A 58 -2.29 -18.30 -6.16
N LYS A 59 -1.56 -19.38 -6.41
CA LYS A 59 -0.99 -20.24 -5.36
C LYS A 59 0.39 -19.77 -4.94
N ASP A 60 0.78 -20.19 -3.74
CA ASP A 60 2.10 -19.90 -3.15
C ASP A 60 2.43 -18.40 -3.15
N VAL A 61 1.41 -17.57 -2.90
CA VAL A 61 1.55 -16.13 -2.80
C VAL A 61 2.29 -15.78 -1.53
N ARG A 62 3.34 -14.99 -1.66
CA ARG A 62 4.08 -14.44 -0.53
C ARG A 62 3.75 -12.98 -0.37
N TYR A 63 3.17 -12.60 0.77
CA TYR A 63 2.66 -11.25 1.00
C TYR A 63 2.88 -10.78 2.44
N THR A 64 2.73 -9.49 2.64
CA THR A 64 2.64 -8.85 3.96
C THR A 64 1.49 -7.85 3.96
N TYR A 65 1.05 -7.46 5.16
CA TYR A 65 0.05 -6.40 5.31
C TYR A 65 0.34 -5.49 6.50
N VAL A 66 -0.17 -4.28 6.41
CA VAL A 66 -0.32 -3.34 7.52
C VAL A 66 -1.78 -2.93 7.57
N ALA A 67 -2.40 -3.00 8.76
CA ALA A 67 -3.73 -2.48 9.02
C ALA A 67 -3.61 -1.20 9.85
N LEU A 68 -4.26 -0.14 9.43
CA LEU A 68 -4.17 1.20 9.98
C LEU A 68 -5.57 1.73 10.31
N ASP A 69 -5.71 2.51 11.38
CA ASP A 69 -6.95 3.22 11.71
C ASP A 69 -7.13 4.50 10.85
N GLU A 70 -8.22 5.24 11.09
CA GLU A 70 -8.51 6.50 10.41
C GLU A 70 -7.48 7.62 10.65
N PHE A 71 -6.63 7.48 11.66
CA PHE A 71 -5.57 8.42 12.01
C PHE A 71 -4.18 7.93 11.59
N ASP A 72 -4.10 6.88 10.75
CA ASP A 72 -2.87 6.22 10.33
C ASP A 72 -2.08 5.53 11.46
N ASN A 73 -2.70 5.27 12.62
CA ASN A 73 -2.06 4.45 13.63
C ASN A 73 -2.12 2.98 13.25
N GLU A 74 -1.01 2.28 13.45
CA GLU A 74 -0.93 0.85 13.17
C GLU A 74 -1.79 0.05 14.16
N ILE A 75 -2.79 -0.66 13.63
CA ILE A 75 -3.62 -1.62 14.37
C ILE A 75 -2.93 -2.99 14.40
N ALA A 76 -2.42 -3.42 13.26
CA ALA A 76 -1.74 -4.68 13.10
C ALA A 76 -0.77 -4.64 11.92
N ARG A 77 0.28 -5.42 12.07
CA ARG A 77 1.26 -5.68 11.00
C ARG A 77 1.63 -7.15 11.05
N TYR A 78 1.80 -7.74 9.89
CA TYR A 78 2.47 -9.02 9.77
C TYR A 78 3.34 -9.04 8.52
N ASP A 79 4.63 -9.14 8.72
CA ASP A 79 5.66 -9.16 7.69
C ASP A 79 6.41 -10.50 7.61
N GLY A 80 5.93 -11.49 8.38
CA GLY A 80 6.52 -12.82 8.46
C GLY A 80 7.56 -12.97 9.57
N ASP A 81 7.80 -14.21 9.97
CA ASP A 81 8.69 -14.56 11.08
C ASP A 81 10.15 -14.76 10.64
N ASP A 82 10.42 -14.72 9.33
CA ASP A 82 11.74 -15.01 8.75
C ASP A 82 12.32 -13.80 8.02
N SER A 83 13.40 -13.26 8.56
CA SER A 83 14.12 -12.14 7.95
C SER A 83 14.79 -12.49 6.60
N VAL A 84 14.99 -13.78 6.31
CA VAL A 84 15.57 -14.24 5.04
C VAL A 84 14.50 -14.43 3.97
N ASN A 85 13.28 -14.81 4.41
CA ASN A 85 12.12 -15.03 3.54
C ASN A 85 10.92 -14.26 4.11
N PRO A 86 10.88 -12.94 3.95
CA PRO A 86 9.83 -12.12 4.53
C PRO A 86 8.46 -12.45 3.96
N GLY A 87 7.43 -12.22 4.76
CA GLY A 87 6.05 -12.36 4.35
C GLY A 87 5.39 -13.69 4.72
N ILE A 88 4.08 -13.67 4.67
CA ILE A 88 3.20 -14.82 4.87
C ILE A 88 3.14 -15.59 3.56
N VAL A 89 3.05 -16.91 3.61
CA VAL A 89 2.85 -17.74 2.43
C VAL A 89 1.43 -18.27 2.39
N SER A 90 0.63 -17.77 1.45
CA SER A 90 -0.67 -18.34 1.12
C SER A 90 -0.54 -19.42 0.06
N THR A 91 -0.51 -20.68 0.49
CA THR A 91 -0.25 -21.83 -0.39
C THR A 91 -1.37 -22.03 -1.43
N GLU A 92 -2.61 -21.84 -1.03
CA GLU A 92 -3.77 -22.06 -1.90
C GLU A 92 -4.33 -20.76 -2.52
N GLY A 93 -3.73 -19.60 -2.23
CA GLY A 93 -4.21 -18.31 -2.68
C GLY A 93 -5.36 -17.76 -1.84
N ILE A 94 -5.63 -18.38 -0.70
CA ILE A 94 -6.58 -17.95 0.31
C ILE A 94 -5.89 -18.05 1.67
N ASP A 95 -6.01 -17.01 2.49
CA ASP A 95 -5.44 -16.98 3.82
C ASP A 95 -6.35 -16.23 4.79
N ILE A 96 -6.35 -16.62 6.08
CA ILE A 96 -7.19 -16.00 7.11
C ILE A 96 -6.30 -15.45 8.20
N GLN A 97 -6.36 -14.14 8.39
CA GLN A 97 -5.66 -13.41 9.44
C GLN A 97 -6.65 -12.97 10.52
N ASN A 98 -6.39 -13.35 11.78
CA ASN A 98 -7.19 -12.91 12.93
C ASN A 98 -6.57 -11.65 13.51
N ILE A 99 -7.20 -10.52 13.28
CA ILE A 99 -6.67 -9.20 13.67
C ILE A 99 -7.52 -8.65 14.81
N TYR A 100 -6.88 -8.26 15.92
CA TYR A 100 -7.56 -7.60 17.02
C TYR A 100 -7.80 -6.13 16.68
N ILE A 101 -9.05 -5.76 16.47
CA ILE A 101 -9.47 -4.41 16.13
C ILE A 101 -9.73 -3.62 17.41
N THR A 102 -9.05 -2.51 17.60
CA THR A 102 -9.08 -1.69 18.82
C THR A 102 -10.05 -0.52 18.74
N SER A 103 -10.38 -0.05 17.54
CA SER A 103 -11.17 1.16 17.31
C SER A 103 -12.37 0.88 16.40
N GLU A 104 -13.39 1.72 16.53
CA GLU A 104 -14.47 1.83 15.53
C GLU A 104 -13.97 2.78 14.41
N GLY A 105 -14.51 2.60 13.21
CA GLY A 105 -14.20 3.44 12.06
C GLY A 105 -13.57 2.66 10.91
N PRO A 106 -13.18 3.39 9.86
CA PRO A 106 -12.54 2.77 8.70
C PRO A 106 -11.16 2.21 9.07
N ILE A 107 -10.87 1.04 8.51
CA ILE A 107 -9.57 0.38 8.61
C ILE A 107 -8.98 0.32 7.21
N ARG A 108 -7.77 0.83 7.04
CA ARG A 108 -7.03 0.70 5.80
C ARG A 108 -6.09 -0.50 5.88
N PHE A 109 -6.17 -1.36 4.90
CA PHE A 109 -5.19 -2.42 4.65
C PHE A 109 -4.26 -2.01 3.52
N ASP A 110 -2.97 -1.93 3.81
CA ASP A 110 -1.92 -1.81 2.82
C ASP A 110 -1.29 -3.19 2.64
N ILE A 111 -1.24 -3.70 1.41
CA ILE A 111 -0.77 -5.05 1.10
C ILE A 111 0.38 -4.96 0.10
N LEU A 112 1.45 -5.69 0.39
CA LEU A 112 2.56 -5.92 -0.52
C LEU A 112 2.62 -7.41 -0.84
N VAL A 113 2.56 -7.77 -2.11
CA VAL A 113 2.86 -9.11 -2.61
C VAL A 113 4.28 -9.11 -3.15
N TYR A 114 5.15 -9.91 -2.56
CA TYR A 114 6.55 -10.05 -2.96
C TYR A 114 6.70 -10.87 -4.25
N GLY A 115 5.77 -11.80 -4.50
CA GLY A 115 5.80 -12.73 -5.61
C GLY A 115 5.17 -14.07 -5.26
N THR A 116 5.38 -15.05 -6.13
CA THR A 116 4.84 -16.41 -5.95
C THR A 116 5.92 -17.46 -6.00
N GLY A 117 5.70 -18.57 -5.30
CA GLY A 117 6.63 -19.70 -5.26
C GLY A 117 7.92 -19.43 -4.48
N LEU A 118 8.84 -20.37 -4.56
CA LEU A 118 10.14 -20.29 -3.88
C LEU A 118 11.11 -19.32 -4.56
N ASP A 119 10.95 -19.12 -5.86
CA ASP A 119 11.81 -18.27 -6.69
C ASP A 119 11.33 -16.82 -6.77
N TYR A 120 10.27 -16.46 -6.01
CA TYR A 120 9.67 -15.14 -6.03
C TYR A 120 9.33 -14.67 -7.45
N ASP A 121 8.53 -15.44 -8.19
CA ASP A 121 8.04 -15.01 -9.50
C ASP A 121 7.29 -13.69 -9.35
N LEU A 122 7.83 -12.63 -9.96
CA LEU A 122 7.36 -11.26 -9.82
C LEU A 122 6.14 -10.93 -10.69
N THR A 123 5.69 -11.84 -11.54
CA THR A 123 4.52 -11.63 -12.43
C THR A 123 3.30 -11.14 -11.66
N TYR A 124 3.13 -11.63 -10.42
CA TYR A 124 1.99 -11.32 -9.56
C TYR A 124 2.35 -10.38 -8.39
N SER A 125 3.58 -9.85 -8.37
CA SER A 125 4.03 -8.94 -7.32
C SER A 125 3.40 -7.55 -7.47
N GLY A 126 3.34 -6.81 -6.37
CA GLY A 126 2.86 -5.44 -6.38
C GLY A 126 2.32 -5.00 -5.04
N ILE A 127 1.89 -3.76 -4.99
CA ILE A 127 1.28 -3.12 -3.83
C ILE A 127 -0.15 -2.71 -4.11
N GLY A 128 -0.97 -2.66 -3.06
CA GLY A 128 -2.33 -2.16 -3.16
C GLY A 128 -2.92 -1.90 -1.79
N SER A 129 -3.98 -1.10 -1.77
CA SER A 129 -4.65 -0.71 -0.53
C SER A 129 -6.15 -0.80 -0.66
N ALA A 130 -6.82 -1.07 0.45
CA ALA A 130 -8.26 -1.00 0.57
C ALA A 130 -8.67 -0.40 1.91
N ILE A 131 -9.74 0.36 1.91
CA ILE A 131 -10.41 0.81 3.13
C ILE A 131 -11.65 -0.04 3.34
N ILE A 132 -11.82 -0.56 4.54
CA ILE A 132 -12.98 -1.32 4.98
C ILE A 132 -13.65 -0.62 6.14
N GLU A 133 -14.95 -0.84 6.30
CA GLU A 133 -15.69 -0.44 7.49
C GLU A 133 -16.27 -1.69 8.14
N LEU A 134 -16.16 -1.78 9.46
CA LEU A 134 -16.79 -2.84 10.24
C LEU A 134 -18.18 -2.41 10.67
N GLY A 135 -19.10 -3.36 10.72
CA GLY A 135 -20.46 -3.15 11.19
C GLY A 135 -21.53 -3.57 10.18
N PRO A 136 -22.79 -3.70 10.65
CA PRO A 136 -23.89 -4.14 9.81
C PRO A 136 -24.19 -3.12 8.72
N GLY A 137 -24.17 -3.57 7.47
CA GLY A 137 -24.48 -2.75 6.29
C GLY A 137 -23.29 -2.05 5.66
N SER A 138 -22.07 -2.40 6.06
CA SER A 138 -20.84 -1.89 5.47
C SER A 138 -20.76 -2.21 3.99
N GLN A 139 -20.98 -1.19 3.16
CA GLN A 139 -20.67 -1.26 1.73
C GLN A 139 -19.28 -0.70 1.52
N THR A 140 -18.36 -1.56 1.16
CA THR A 140 -16.98 -1.17 0.88
C THR A 140 -16.89 -0.48 -0.48
N LYS A 141 -16.26 0.67 -0.49
CA LYS A 141 -15.86 1.34 -1.72
C LYS A 141 -14.44 0.88 -2.06
N PRO A 142 -14.24 0.19 -3.19
CA PRO A 142 -12.88 -0.05 -3.67
C PRO A 142 -12.20 1.32 -3.86
N MET A 143 -11.02 1.53 -3.30
CA MET A 143 -10.19 2.66 -3.72
C MET A 143 -9.61 2.34 -5.11
N ILE A 144 -10.47 2.47 -6.12
CA ILE A 144 -10.02 2.79 -7.45
C ILE A 144 -9.77 4.30 -7.41
N PRO A 145 -8.69 4.82 -7.97
CA PRO A 145 -8.56 6.26 -8.17
C PRO A 145 -9.64 6.69 -9.16
N GLU A 146 -10.84 6.92 -8.70
CA GLU A 146 -11.91 7.53 -9.49
C GLU A 146 -11.91 9.02 -9.18
N GLU A 147 -11.63 9.79 -10.23
CA GLU A 147 -11.86 11.21 -10.33
C GLU A 147 -13.27 11.57 -9.85
N SER A 148 -13.38 12.03 -8.60
CA SER A 148 -14.55 12.81 -8.16
C SER A 148 -14.27 13.60 -6.89
N ALA A 149 -14.08 14.87 -7.13
CA ALA A 149 -14.40 16.04 -6.31
C ALA A 149 -15.06 15.79 -4.96
N ILE A 150 -14.35 16.07 -3.85
CA ILE A 150 -14.86 16.94 -2.78
C ILE A 150 -13.66 17.64 -2.13
N LEU A 151 -13.83 18.93 -1.88
CA LEU A 151 -12.94 19.88 -1.25
C LEU A 151 -12.49 19.44 0.16
N GLU A 152 -11.42 18.65 0.23
CA GLU A 152 -10.57 18.55 1.41
C GLU A 152 -9.13 18.63 0.94
N THR A 153 -8.28 19.29 1.70
CA THR A 153 -6.85 19.41 1.39
C THR A 153 -6.30 18.02 1.05
N PRO A 154 -5.72 17.82 -0.14
CA PRO A 154 -5.26 16.49 -0.54
C PRO A 154 -4.14 16.05 0.40
N SER A 155 -4.46 15.25 1.39
CA SER A 155 -3.45 14.56 2.18
C SER A 155 -2.86 13.46 1.30
N ILE A 156 -1.54 13.38 1.30
CA ILE A 156 -0.83 12.34 0.56
C ILE A 156 -1.21 10.99 1.18
N PRO A 157 -1.70 10.03 0.40
CA PRO A 157 -2.07 8.72 0.92
C PRO A 157 -0.91 8.08 1.69
N SER A 158 -1.18 7.50 2.84
CA SER A 158 -0.13 6.99 3.73
C SER A 158 0.64 5.78 3.19
N TRP A 159 0.07 5.02 2.22
CA TRP A 159 0.86 3.98 1.52
C TRP A 159 2.08 4.57 0.80
N ILE A 160 2.03 5.86 0.40
CA ILE A 160 3.18 6.58 -0.17
C ILE A 160 4.25 6.80 0.91
N LYS A 161 3.83 7.06 2.16
CA LYS A 161 4.74 7.16 3.31
C LYS A 161 5.46 5.84 3.58
N ASN A 162 4.75 4.71 3.48
CA ASN A 162 5.37 3.39 3.60
C ASN A 162 6.45 3.17 2.52
N ASN A 163 6.17 3.52 1.27
CA ASN A 163 7.17 3.44 0.19
C ASN A 163 8.40 4.33 0.46
N ALA A 164 8.18 5.51 1.01
CA ALA A 164 9.28 6.40 1.41
C ALA A 164 10.12 5.81 2.55
N GLY A 165 9.49 5.12 3.50
CA GLY A 165 10.17 4.38 4.57
C GLY A 165 11.02 3.24 4.01
N TRP A 166 10.47 2.41 3.13
CA TRP A 166 11.20 1.30 2.48
C TRP A 166 12.37 1.79 1.61
N TRP A 167 12.23 2.96 1.01
CA TRP A 167 13.35 3.58 0.31
C TRP A 167 14.41 4.11 1.27
N ALA A 168 14.01 4.71 2.38
CA ALA A 168 14.92 5.23 3.39
C ALA A 168 15.77 4.13 4.04
N ASP A 169 15.19 2.97 4.28
CA ASP A 169 15.86 1.79 4.85
C ASP A 169 16.61 0.94 3.81
N GLY A 170 16.45 1.23 2.51
CA GLY A 170 17.12 0.56 1.41
C GLY A 170 16.42 -0.69 0.88
N THR A 171 15.18 -0.96 1.29
CA THR A 171 14.35 -2.06 0.77
C THR A 171 14.00 -1.84 -0.70
N ILE A 172 13.77 -0.60 -1.13
CA ILE A 172 13.62 -0.22 -2.54
C ILE A 172 14.76 0.69 -2.99
N ASP A 173 15.14 0.59 -4.26
CA ASP A 173 16.25 1.37 -4.82
C ASP A 173 15.84 2.80 -5.23
N ASP A 174 16.84 3.65 -5.52
CA ASP A 174 16.64 5.04 -5.87
C ASP A 174 15.80 5.24 -7.14
N ASN A 175 15.97 4.36 -8.14
CA ASN A 175 15.23 4.46 -9.39
C ASN A 175 13.76 4.14 -9.19
N SER A 176 13.46 3.08 -8.46
CA SER A 176 12.09 2.67 -8.11
C SER A 176 11.37 3.77 -7.33
N PHE A 177 12.05 4.39 -6.37
CA PHE A 177 11.49 5.52 -5.63
C PHE A 177 11.20 6.74 -6.52
N ILE A 178 12.17 7.14 -7.36
CA ILE A 178 12.00 8.28 -8.28
C ILE A 178 10.83 8.05 -9.24
N GLN A 179 10.74 6.86 -9.83
CA GLN A 179 9.63 6.50 -10.73
C GLN A 179 8.28 6.57 -10.01
N GLY A 180 8.23 6.10 -8.74
CA GLY A 180 7.05 6.21 -7.90
C GLY A 180 6.59 7.63 -7.70
N ILE A 181 7.48 8.52 -7.31
CA ILE A 181 7.16 9.94 -7.14
C ILE A 181 6.73 10.59 -8.46
N GLN A 182 7.40 10.25 -9.57
CA GLN A 182 7.02 10.75 -10.91
C GLN A 182 5.60 10.34 -11.30
N PHE A 183 5.23 9.09 -11.04
CA PHE A 183 3.87 8.59 -11.26
C PHE A 183 2.85 9.36 -10.41
N LEU A 184 3.12 9.53 -9.11
CA LEU A 184 2.22 10.25 -8.21
C LEU A 184 2.01 11.70 -8.62
N VAL A 185 3.05 12.36 -9.12
CA VAL A 185 2.97 13.72 -9.66
C VAL A 185 2.17 13.74 -10.96
N LYS A 186 2.42 12.80 -11.87
CA LYS A 186 1.72 12.68 -13.15
C LYS A 186 0.22 12.43 -12.96
N GLU A 187 -0.16 11.55 -12.02
CA GLU A 187 -1.55 11.22 -11.70
C GLU A 187 -2.21 12.24 -10.77
N ASN A 188 -1.51 13.38 -10.49
CA ASN A 188 -2.00 14.47 -9.64
C ASN A 188 -2.36 14.06 -8.20
N ILE A 189 -1.81 12.94 -7.73
CA ILE A 189 -1.93 12.43 -6.36
C ILE A 189 -0.99 13.22 -5.43
N LEU A 190 0.26 13.44 -5.87
CA LEU A 190 1.24 14.28 -5.19
C LEU A 190 1.35 15.62 -5.92
N LYS A 191 0.89 16.69 -5.29
CA LYS A 191 0.97 18.04 -5.85
C LYS A 191 2.29 18.69 -5.48
N ILE A 192 3.17 18.84 -6.47
CA ILE A 192 4.42 19.59 -6.31
C ILE A 192 4.17 21.03 -6.76
N PRO A 193 4.47 22.05 -5.94
CA PRO A 193 4.43 23.44 -6.38
C PRO A 193 5.32 23.67 -7.59
N SER A 194 4.94 24.56 -8.50
CA SER A 194 5.66 24.84 -9.72
C SER A 194 7.17 25.03 -9.45
N THR A 195 7.97 24.09 -9.90
CA THR A 195 9.39 24.03 -9.66
C THR A 195 10.14 24.01 -10.99
N ALA A 196 11.09 24.91 -11.18
CA ALA A 196 11.90 24.94 -12.39
C ALA A 196 12.76 23.68 -12.48
N GLN A 197 12.66 22.97 -13.61
CA GLN A 197 13.45 21.77 -13.87
C GLN A 197 14.92 22.14 -14.05
N GLY A 198 15.80 21.55 -13.25
CA GLY A 198 17.24 21.70 -13.38
C GLY A 198 17.79 20.95 -14.60
N THR A 199 18.93 21.42 -15.07
CA THR A 199 19.64 20.84 -16.24
C THR A 199 20.84 19.98 -15.85
N SER A 200 21.14 19.89 -14.56
CA SER A 200 22.25 19.07 -14.04
C SER A 200 21.94 17.59 -14.23
N SER A 201 22.95 16.83 -14.59
CA SER A 201 22.87 15.36 -14.68
C SER A 201 23.46 14.70 -13.43
N GLY A 202 23.15 15.23 -12.25
CA GLY A 202 23.52 14.58 -10.99
C GLY A 202 22.75 13.27 -10.87
N ASN A 203 23.47 12.14 -10.80
CA ASN A 203 22.85 10.82 -10.72
C ASN A 203 22.70 10.30 -9.28
N GLU A 204 23.12 11.06 -8.31
CA GLU A 204 23.15 10.59 -6.91
C GLU A 204 22.22 11.41 -6.03
N ILE A 205 21.29 10.72 -5.39
CA ILE A 205 20.39 11.35 -4.44
C ILE A 205 21.15 11.60 -3.13
N PRO A 206 21.19 12.84 -2.63
CA PRO A 206 21.83 13.12 -1.37
C PRO A 206 21.20 12.32 -0.20
N SER A 207 22.03 11.79 0.68
CA SER A 207 21.60 10.96 1.81
C SER A 207 20.58 11.64 2.74
N TRP A 208 20.61 12.98 2.83
CA TRP A 208 19.65 13.72 3.65
C TRP A 208 18.22 13.64 3.10
N ILE A 209 18.04 13.43 1.78
CA ILE A 209 16.70 13.19 1.19
C ILE A 209 16.15 11.85 1.66
N LYS A 210 17.00 10.80 1.74
CA LYS A 210 16.58 9.50 2.30
C LYS A 210 16.18 9.62 3.77
N ASN A 211 16.94 10.40 4.54
CA ASN A 211 16.59 10.66 5.93
C ASN A 211 15.24 11.38 6.05
N ASN A 212 14.99 12.38 5.19
CA ASN A 212 13.71 13.08 5.15
C ASN A 212 12.56 12.13 4.80
N ALA A 213 12.77 11.22 3.86
CA ALA A 213 11.76 10.22 3.49
C ALA A 213 11.41 9.28 4.67
N GLY A 214 12.42 8.84 5.43
CA GLY A 214 12.23 8.06 6.65
C GLY A 214 11.48 8.85 7.73
N TRP A 215 11.86 10.09 7.99
CA TRP A 215 11.18 10.96 8.96
C TRP A 215 9.75 11.30 8.55
N TRP A 216 9.50 11.39 7.26
CA TRP A 216 8.15 11.59 6.74
C TRP A 216 7.30 10.32 6.88
N ALA A 217 7.89 9.15 6.60
CA ALA A 217 7.24 7.86 6.74
C ALA A 217 6.82 7.58 8.18
N ASP A 218 7.64 7.97 9.16
CA ASP A 218 7.35 7.81 10.60
C ASP A 218 6.56 8.98 11.21
N GLY A 219 6.18 9.99 10.39
CA GLY A 219 5.40 11.15 10.84
C GLY A 219 6.20 12.21 11.60
N THR A 220 7.53 12.12 11.66
CA THR A 220 8.39 13.12 12.31
C THR A 220 8.37 14.46 11.58
N ILE A 221 8.23 14.45 10.25
CA ILE A 221 8.05 15.65 9.42
C ILE A 221 6.73 15.59 8.66
N ASP A 222 6.18 16.77 8.34
CA ASP A 222 4.94 16.91 7.59
C ASP A 222 5.12 16.73 6.07
N ASP A 223 4.01 16.70 5.34
CA ASP A 223 3.99 16.55 3.89
C ASP A 223 4.72 17.69 3.17
N ASP A 224 4.63 18.92 3.70
CA ASP A 224 5.28 20.10 3.10
C ASP A 224 6.82 19.98 3.17
N ALA A 225 7.35 19.51 4.28
CA ALA A 225 8.79 19.30 4.44
C ALA A 225 9.31 18.20 3.49
N PHE A 226 8.56 17.13 3.30
CA PHE A 226 8.88 16.09 2.33
C PHE A 226 8.84 16.61 0.89
N ILE A 227 7.77 17.35 0.52
CA ILE A 227 7.61 17.97 -0.81
C ILE A 227 8.78 18.91 -1.13
N GLN A 228 9.31 19.66 -0.17
CA GLN A 228 10.50 20.50 -0.37
C GLN A 228 11.72 19.65 -0.76
N GLY A 229 11.89 18.46 -0.20
CA GLY A 229 12.92 17.51 -0.61
C GLY A 229 12.76 17.07 -2.06
N ILE A 230 11.54 16.76 -2.48
CA ILE A 230 11.23 16.41 -3.88
C ILE A 230 11.47 17.59 -4.82
N GLN A 231 11.09 18.82 -4.45
CA GLN A 231 11.38 20.01 -5.23
C GLN A 231 12.90 20.23 -5.42
N TYR A 232 13.70 19.93 -4.40
CA TYR A 232 15.14 19.96 -4.53
C TYR A 232 15.65 18.98 -5.60
N LEU A 233 15.17 17.72 -5.60
CA LEU A 233 15.54 16.73 -6.62
C LEU A 233 15.19 17.18 -8.04
N ILE A 234 14.03 17.85 -8.22
CA ILE A 234 13.62 18.42 -9.50
C ILE A 234 14.53 19.58 -9.90
N LYS A 235 14.80 20.49 -8.98
CA LYS A 235 15.63 21.67 -9.20
C LYS A 235 17.08 21.32 -9.56
N GLU A 236 17.62 20.27 -8.94
CA GLU A 236 18.97 19.78 -9.24
C GLU A 236 19.00 18.88 -10.50
N GLY A 237 17.86 18.60 -11.13
CA GLY A 237 17.77 17.76 -12.33
C GLY A 237 17.98 16.26 -12.08
N ILE A 238 17.98 15.84 -10.82
CA ILE A 238 18.09 14.43 -10.40
C ILE A 238 16.79 13.70 -10.74
N MET A 239 15.64 14.37 -10.52
CA MET A 239 14.33 13.87 -10.90
C MET A 239 13.68 14.75 -11.95
N ARG A 240 13.02 14.14 -12.93
CA ARG A 240 12.28 14.86 -13.99
C ARG A 240 10.79 14.61 -13.82
N VAL A 241 10.00 15.67 -13.76
CA VAL A 241 8.54 15.61 -13.84
C VAL A 241 8.10 16.13 -15.21
N GLN A 242 7.31 15.33 -15.92
CA GLN A 242 6.73 15.69 -17.22
C GLN A 242 5.23 15.92 -17.05
#